data_978df89f7ae9ad0e810219742667d1d3
#
_entry.id   978df89f7ae9ad0e810219742667d1d3
#
_cell.length_a   1.000
_cell.length_b   1.000
_cell.length_c   1.000
_cell.angle_alpha   90.00
_cell.angle_beta   90.00
_cell.angle_gamma   90.00
#
_symmetry.space_group_name_H-M   'P 1'
#
loop_
_entity.id
_entity.type
_entity.pdbx_description
1 polymer ?
#
loop_
_entity_poly.entity_id
_entity_poly.type
_entity_poly.pdbx_seq_one_letter_code
_entity_poly.pdbx_strand_id
1 'polypeptide(L)'
;MIFDALAFHERAVRTESHESIEEMRDLLVETLEGNGADPVVDEAGNTLATRTGEGYESGDEAVETGDADGDGPAADAEAGTHLVLNTHIDTVPPHVPFAEREDGAVVEGRGACDAKGPLAALVDAFLSAGVGEGNRLTLAITPDEETVQTGAAHLAGSLDADGFVVGEPTELDVCNAARGQYEGTVTVTGAAAHAAAPESGANAVRAMAPILQAMETYDERGARSASDGASGDSREPRARGPDEHESLGRPTLTPTVIDGGEVSNQVPEACTLTFDRRPVPPETPEAFETGLEAHLSQWVPSEMDLDVSLSPRETPFLAAFATDPDEPLVEALAAASGGEVRPFGAATEASYFAEHAPTVVFGPGDLADDEGAVAHSEREYVRREEVRAAARSVRDAVDALL
;
A
#
# COMPACT_ATOMS: atom_id res chain seq x y z
N MET A 1 26.10 20.13 -11.51
CA MET A 1 26.46 18.77 -12.01
C MET A 1 25.16 18.10 -12.35
N ILE A 2 25.13 17.25 -13.36
CA ILE A 2 23.93 16.41 -13.58
C ILE A 2 23.92 15.36 -12.47
N PHE A 3 22.79 15.14 -11.83
CA PHE A 3 22.61 14.11 -10.82
C PHE A 3 22.91 12.71 -11.41
N ASP A 4 23.57 11.84 -10.65
CA ASP A 4 23.88 10.47 -11.06
C ASP A 4 23.08 9.50 -10.19
N ALA A 5 21.94 9.08 -10.72
CA ALA A 5 21.02 8.15 -10.04
C ALA A 5 21.69 6.84 -9.63
N LEU A 6 22.63 6.30 -10.43
CA LEU A 6 23.29 5.05 -10.08
C LEU A 6 24.33 5.21 -8.98
N ALA A 7 25.05 6.33 -8.97
CA ALA A 7 25.99 6.62 -7.88
C ALA A 7 25.24 6.86 -6.57
N PHE A 8 24.06 7.49 -6.62
CA PHE A 8 23.19 7.64 -5.47
C PHE A 8 22.63 6.28 -5.02
N HIS A 9 22.10 5.48 -5.94
CA HIS A 9 21.59 4.13 -5.65
C HIS A 9 22.63 3.26 -4.95
N GLU A 10 23.87 3.22 -5.45
CA GLU A 10 24.97 2.48 -4.82
C GLU A 10 25.20 2.94 -3.37
N ARG A 11 25.23 4.27 -3.13
CA ARG A 11 25.37 4.82 -1.77
C ARG A 11 24.20 4.40 -0.89
N ALA A 12 22.97 4.51 -1.41
CA ALA A 12 21.74 4.14 -0.69
C ALA A 12 21.73 2.66 -0.27
N VAL A 13 22.08 1.73 -1.18
CA VAL A 13 22.17 0.29 -0.86
C VAL A 13 23.24 -0.03 0.19
N ARG A 14 24.35 0.75 0.20
CA ARG A 14 25.40 0.61 1.22
C ARG A 14 25.01 1.18 2.58
N THR A 15 23.98 2.03 2.65
CA THR A 15 23.47 2.62 3.88
C THR A 15 22.38 1.74 4.46
N GLU A 16 22.60 1.19 5.66
CA GLU A 16 21.61 0.38 6.36
C GLU A 16 20.41 1.23 6.80
N SER A 17 19.19 0.68 6.68
CA SER A 17 17.96 1.41 7.04
C SER A 17 16.85 0.50 7.60
N HIS A 18 17.22 -0.68 8.13
CA HIS A 18 16.26 -1.63 8.71
C HIS A 18 16.05 -1.46 10.23
N GLU A 19 17.06 -0.92 10.97
CA GLU A 19 16.95 -0.62 12.41
C GLU A 19 16.77 0.89 12.67
N SER A 20 17.41 1.73 11.83
CA SER A 20 17.31 3.18 11.85
C SER A 20 17.45 3.73 10.45
N ILE A 21 16.60 4.68 10.12
CA ILE A 21 16.60 5.37 8.83
C ILE A 21 17.42 6.66 8.82
N GLU A 22 18.01 7.05 9.94
CA GLU A 22 18.64 8.38 10.09
C GLU A 22 19.75 8.60 9.06
N GLU A 23 20.70 7.66 8.92
CA GLU A 23 21.80 7.78 7.94
C GLU A 23 21.29 7.82 6.50
N MET A 24 20.21 7.06 6.20
CA MET A 24 19.61 7.06 4.86
C MET A 24 18.87 8.37 4.58
N ARG A 25 18.17 8.92 5.57
CA ARG A 25 17.53 10.24 5.49
C ARG A 25 18.57 11.34 5.29
N ASP A 26 19.65 11.33 6.07
CA ASP A 26 20.73 12.31 5.94
C ASP A 26 21.34 12.26 4.52
N LEU A 27 21.59 11.06 4.00
CA LEU A 27 22.06 10.84 2.64
C LEU A 27 21.10 11.45 1.59
N LEU A 28 19.79 11.26 1.77
CA LEU A 28 18.76 11.80 0.87
C LEU A 28 18.73 13.34 0.93
N VAL A 29 18.67 13.91 2.15
CA VAL A 29 18.64 15.35 2.38
C VAL A 29 19.89 16.03 1.77
N GLU A 30 21.09 15.54 2.10
CA GLU A 30 22.35 16.04 1.51
C GLU A 30 22.36 15.97 -0.02
N THR A 31 21.76 14.90 -0.58
CA THR A 31 21.69 14.72 -2.04
C THR A 31 20.75 15.75 -2.66
N LEU A 32 19.58 15.96 -2.10
CA LEU A 32 18.61 16.94 -2.60
C LEU A 32 19.15 18.37 -2.50
N GLU A 33 19.70 18.76 -1.34
CA GLU A 33 20.33 20.08 -1.12
C GLU A 33 21.51 20.31 -2.09
N GLY A 34 22.37 19.31 -2.26
CA GLY A 34 23.52 19.35 -3.15
C GLY A 34 23.14 19.53 -4.64
N ASN A 35 21.90 19.22 -5.00
CA ASN A 35 21.34 19.42 -6.35
C ASN A 35 20.35 20.59 -6.44
N GLY A 36 20.26 21.41 -5.38
CA GLY A 36 19.53 22.68 -5.40
C GLY A 36 18.04 22.59 -5.06
N ALA A 37 17.60 21.45 -4.50
CA ALA A 37 16.28 21.34 -3.87
C ALA A 37 16.35 21.81 -2.40
N ASP A 38 15.20 22.13 -1.81
CA ASP A 38 15.06 22.55 -0.40
C ASP A 38 14.18 21.53 0.35
N PRO A 39 14.76 20.41 0.81
CA PRO A 39 14.01 19.37 1.47
C PRO A 39 13.63 19.76 2.91
N VAL A 40 12.42 19.36 3.32
CA VAL A 40 11.91 19.52 4.68
C VAL A 40 11.57 18.15 5.23
N VAL A 41 11.91 17.90 6.50
CA VAL A 41 11.46 16.71 7.22
C VAL A 41 10.28 17.11 8.11
N ASP A 42 9.13 16.46 7.89
CA ASP A 42 7.92 16.73 8.66
C ASP A 42 7.92 16.02 10.04
N GLU A 43 6.84 16.19 10.80
CA GLU A 43 6.70 15.62 12.14
C GLU A 43 6.53 14.08 12.13
N ALA A 44 6.08 13.49 11.02
CA ALA A 44 5.99 12.05 10.84
C ALA A 44 7.31 11.44 10.33
N GLY A 45 8.30 12.30 10.03
CA GLY A 45 9.61 11.89 9.56
C GLY A 45 9.71 11.73 8.04
N ASN A 46 8.70 12.14 7.27
CA ASN A 46 8.75 12.17 5.81
C ASN A 46 9.73 13.24 5.34
N THR A 47 10.45 12.98 4.27
CA THR A 47 11.29 13.96 3.59
C THR A 47 10.57 14.47 2.35
N LEU A 48 10.22 15.76 2.35
CA LEU A 48 9.50 16.41 1.26
C LEU A 48 10.38 17.44 0.56
N ALA A 49 10.33 17.48 -0.76
CA ALA A 49 10.89 18.55 -1.57
C ALA A 49 9.89 18.91 -2.66
N THR A 50 9.70 20.20 -2.92
CA THR A 50 8.71 20.67 -3.89
C THR A 50 9.35 21.59 -4.91
N ARG A 51 8.95 21.44 -6.18
CA ARG A 51 9.29 22.32 -7.29
C ARG A 51 8.01 22.87 -7.89
N THR A 52 8.00 24.17 -8.16
CA THR A 52 6.84 24.88 -8.73
C THR A 52 7.24 25.54 -10.05
N GLY A 53 6.33 25.57 -11.01
CA GLY A 53 6.45 26.36 -12.22
C GLY A 53 6.27 27.86 -11.95
N GLU A 54 6.63 28.69 -12.93
CA GLU A 54 6.36 30.13 -12.83
C GLU A 54 4.86 30.40 -12.66
N GLY A 55 4.48 31.37 -11.82
CA GLY A 55 3.09 31.73 -11.61
C GLY A 55 2.28 30.83 -10.67
N TYR A 56 2.89 29.83 -10.04
CA TYR A 56 2.24 29.03 -9.00
C TYR A 56 1.91 29.93 -7.78
N GLU A 57 0.62 30.10 -7.47
CA GLU A 57 0.16 30.80 -6.27
C GLU A 57 -0.19 29.74 -5.20
N SER A 58 0.59 29.72 -4.10
CA SER A 58 0.22 28.87 -2.96
C SER A 58 -1.09 29.39 -2.34
N GLY A 59 -2.12 28.55 -2.25
CA GLY A 59 -3.40 28.89 -1.62
C GLY A 59 -3.32 29.19 -0.11
N ASP A 60 -2.12 29.22 0.48
CA ASP A 60 -1.85 29.41 1.91
C ASP A 60 -1.33 30.80 2.28
N GLU A 61 -1.68 31.87 1.54
CA GLU A 61 -1.51 33.20 2.08
C GLU A 61 -2.74 33.64 2.89
N ALA A 62 -2.59 33.44 4.23
CA ALA A 62 -3.12 34.27 5.30
C ALA A 62 -4.49 34.91 5.09
N VAL A 63 -5.48 34.45 5.83
CA VAL A 63 -6.59 35.27 6.29
C VAL A 63 -6.03 36.48 7.04
N GLU A 64 -5.64 37.54 6.31
CA GLU A 64 -5.60 38.87 6.87
C GLU A 64 -7.02 39.45 6.80
N THR A 65 -7.56 39.73 7.99
CA THR A 65 -8.80 40.43 8.20
C THR A 65 -8.76 41.85 7.56
N GLY A 66 -9.47 42.03 6.48
CA GLY A 66 -9.60 43.33 5.82
C GLY A 66 -10.86 43.38 4.99
N ASP A 67 -11.74 44.26 5.40
CA ASP A 67 -13.04 44.71 4.92
C ASP A 67 -13.51 44.29 3.51
N ALA A 68 -14.74 43.74 3.50
CA ALA A 68 -15.58 43.55 2.34
C ALA A 68 -15.87 44.88 1.62
N ASP A 69 -15.57 44.91 0.33
CA ASP A 69 -16.42 45.52 -0.72
C ASP A 69 -15.63 45.46 -2.07
N GLY A 70 -15.94 44.47 -2.91
CA GLY A 70 -15.36 44.37 -4.25
C GLY A 70 -16.02 43.22 -5.03
N ASP A 71 -17.20 43.52 -5.60
CA ASP A 71 -17.90 42.66 -6.56
C ASP A 71 -17.16 42.73 -7.92
N GLY A 72 -16.23 41.82 -8.09
CA GLY A 72 -15.59 41.52 -9.35
C GLY A 72 -15.58 40.01 -9.56
N PRO A 73 -15.89 39.46 -10.77
CA PRO A 73 -15.79 38.03 -10.99
C PRO A 73 -14.32 37.62 -10.82
N ALA A 74 -14.06 36.73 -9.85
CA ALA A 74 -12.82 35.99 -9.78
C ALA A 74 -12.67 35.30 -11.14
N ALA A 75 -11.65 35.67 -11.89
CA ALA A 75 -11.23 34.88 -13.03
C ALA A 75 -10.88 33.49 -12.48
N ASP A 76 -11.58 32.45 -12.97
CA ASP A 76 -11.20 31.05 -12.80
C ASP A 76 -9.78 30.90 -13.41
N ALA A 77 -8.75 31.17 -12.62
CA ALA A 77 -7.43 30.64 -12.91
C ALA A 77 -7.58 29.13 -12.75
N GLU A 78 -7.48 28.38 -13.84
CA GLU A 78 -7.41 26.93 -13.75
C GLU A 78 -6.24 26.61 -12.80
N ALA A 79 -6.56 25.99 -11.66
CA ALA A 79 -5.53 25.55 -10.73
C ALA A 79 -4.59 24.60 -11.48
N GLY A 80 -3.28 24.86 -11.40
CA GLY A 80 -2.30 24.00 -12.08
C GLY A 80 -2.27 22.60 -11.49
N THR A 81 -1.73 21.65 -12.24
CA THR A 81 -1.64 20.24 -11.84
C THR A 81 -0.56 20.04 -10.79
N HIS A 82 -0.85 19.28 -9.77
CA HIS A 82 0.09 18.81 -8.74
C HIS A 82 0.31 17.31 -8.80
N LEU A 83 1.53 16.87 -9.14
CA LEU A 83 1.94 15.49 -9.07
C LEU A 83 2.86 15.22 -7.88
N VAL A 84 2.71 14.06 -7.27
CA VAL A 84 3.54 13.59 -6.15
C VAL A 84 4.26 12.31 -6.54
N LEU A 85 5.58 12.31 -6.37
CA LEU A 85 6.44 11.12 -6.46
C LEU A 85 6.73 10.65 -5.04
N ASN A 86 6.33 9.43 -4.71
CA ASN A 86 6.49 8.85 -3.39
C ASN A 86 7.24 7.53 -3.44
N THR A 87 8.00 7.22 -2.42
CA THR A 87 8.56 5.90 -2.08
C THR A 87 9.12 5.94 -0.66
N HIS A 88 9.68 4.84 -0.16
CA HIS A 88 10.18 4.72 1.20
C HIS A 88 11.71 4.56 1.26
N ILE A 89 12.28 4.75 2.46
CA ILE A 89 13.73 4.61 2.72
C ILE A 89 14.09 3.51 3.72
N ASP A 90 13.13 2.99 4.45
CA ASP A 90 13.34 1.84 5.33
C ASP A 90 13.45 0.54 4.52
N THR A 91 13.88 -0.51 5.18
CA THR A 91 14.03 -1.84 4.58
C THR A 91 13.78 -2.92 5.63
N VAL A 92 13.35 -4.12 5.19
CA VAL A 92 13.23 -5.26 6.10
C VAL A 92 14.59 -5.79 6.59
N PRO A 93 14.68 -6.37 7.81
CA PRO A 93 15.85 -7.12 8.26
C PRO A 93 15.93 -8.51 7.57
N PRO A 94 17.13 -9.14 7.53
CA PRO A 94 18.44 -8.58 7.91
C PRO A 94 19.04 -7.70 6.81
N HIS A 95 20.01 -6.86 7.16
CA HIS A 95 20.82 -6.19 6.14
C HIS A 95 21.56 -7.19 5.26
N VAL A 96 21.52 -6.97 3.94
CA VAL A 96 22.31 -7.70 2.93
C VAL A 96 23.31 -6.72 2.35
N PRO A 97 24.63 -6.97 2.49
CA PRO A 97 25.66 -6.05 2.01
C PRO A 97 25.61 -5.84 0.49
N PHE A 98 25.94 -4.62 0.08
CA PHE A 98 26.08 -4.29 -1.34
C PHE A 98 27.09 -5.20 -2.03
N ALA A 99 26.71 -5.70 -3.20
CA ALA A 99 27.59 -6.39 -4.14
C ALA A 99 27.25 -6.02 -5.60
N GLU A 100 28.17 -6.28 -6.49
CA GLU A 100 27.95 -6.13 -7.94
C GLU A 100 28.09 -7.49 -8.63
N ARG A 101 27.22 -7.77 -9.59
CA ARG A 101 27.30 -8.92 -10.49
C ARG A 101 27.27 -8.47 -11.95
N GLU A 102 27.55 -9.41 -12.86
CA GLU A 102 27.48 -9.21 -14.31
C GLU A 102 28.31 -7.98 -14.77
N ASP A 103 29.57 -7.91 -14.34
CA ASP A 103 30.49 -6.80 -14.63
C ASP A 103 29.93 -5.40 -14.23
N GLY A 104 29.17 -5.35 -13.12
CA GLY A 104 28.57 -4.14 -12.59
C GLY A 104 27.20 -3.80 -13.17
N ALA A 105 26.59 -4.66 -13.99
CA ALA A 105 25.26 -4.43 -14.54
C ALA A 105 24.14 -4.63 -13.50
N VAL A 106 24.37 -5.49 -12.49
CA VAL A 106 23.44 -5.84 -11.44
C VAL A 106 23.98 -5.38 -10.09
N VAL A 107 23.14 -4.72 -9.31
CA VAL A 107 23.39 -4.36 -7.91
C VAL A 107 22.63 -5.32 -7.02
N GLU A 108 23.32 -5.95 -6.08
CA GLU A 108 22.73 -6.76 -5.01
C GLU A 108 22.85 -6.04 -3.67
N GLY A 109 21.91 -6.31 -2.79
CA GLY A 109 21.92 -5.81 -1.41
C GLY A 109 20.53 -5.51 -0.91
N ARG A 110 20.37 -5.36 0.41
CA ARG A 110 19.09 -5.01 0.99
C ARG A 110 18.64 -3.60 0.54
N GLY A 111 17.41 -3.51 0.04
CA GLY A 111 16.88 -2.29 -0.55
C GLY A 111 17.28 -2.08 -2.02
N ALA A 112 18.02 -3.02 -2.66
CA ALA A 112 18.45 -2.82 -4.03
C ALA A 112 17.28 -2.57 -4.99
N CYS A 113 16.19 -3.33 -4.87
CA CYS A 113 14.95 -3.09 -5.60
C CYS A 113 13.84 -2.51 -4.71
N ASP A 114 13.84 -2.79 -3.42
CA ASP A 114 12.75 -2.48 -2.50
C ASP A 114 13.22 -1.62 -1.31
N ALA A 115 13.15 -0.26 -1.38
CA ALA A 115 12.78 0.49 -2.60
C ALA A 115 13.84 1.55 -2.98
N LYS A 116 15.16 1.29 -2.71
CA LYS A 116 16.23 2.27 -3.02
C LYS A 116 16.51 2.41 -4.53
N GLY A 117 16.16 1.38 -5.32
CA GLY A 117 16.15 1.48 -6.78
C GLY A 117 15.08 2.46 -7.29
N PRO A 118 13.80 2.26 -6.92
CA PRO A 118 12.73 3.23 -7.13
C PRO A 118 13.07 4.62 -6.59
N LEU A 119 13.59 4.74 -5.38
CA LEU A 119 14.02 6.02 -4.80
C LEU A 119 15.01 6.76 -5.69
N ALA A 120 16.04 6.07 -6.18
CA ALA A 120 17.04 6.69 -7.05
C ALA A 120 16.43 7.17 -8.39
N ALA A 121 15.48 6.41 -8.93
CA ALA A 121 14.74 6.76 -10.13
C ALA A 121 13.84 8.00 -9.93
N LEU A 122 13.09 8.03 -8.82
CA LEU A 122 12.20 9.15 -8.51
C LEU A 122 12.96 10.44 -8.16
N VAL A 123 14.09 10.35 -7.46
CA VAL A 123 14.96 11.50 -7.19
C VAL A 123 15.53 12.07 -8.49
N ASP A 124 15.98 11.23 -9.44
CA ASP A 124 16.46 11.69 -10.75
C ASP A 124 15.35 12.37 -11.56
N ALA A 125 14.17 11.76 -11.61
CA ALA A 125 13.01 12.33 -12.28
C ALA A 125 12.60 13.67 -11.64
N PHE A 126 12.50 13.74 -10.32
CA PHE A 126 12.18 14.96 -9.59
C PHE A 126 13.16 16.10 -9.90
N LEU A 127 14.46 15.81 -9.90
CA LEU A 127 15.50 16.84 -10.14
C LEU A 127 15.59 17.29 -11.61
N SER A 128 15.19 16.44 -12.56
CA SER A 128 15.40 16.66 -13.99
C SER A 128 14.15 16.99 -14.81
N ALA A 129 12.94 16.64 -14.33
CA ALA A 129 11.69 16.94 -15.03
C ALA A 129 11.41 18.44 -15.14
N GLY A 130 10.74 18.87 -16.21
CA GLY A 130 10.18 20.21 -16.34
C GLY A 130 8.93 20.37 -15.45
N VAL A 131 8.75 21.56 -14.88
CA VAL A 131 7.50 21.92 -14.22
C VAL A 131 6.96 23.15 -14.92
N GLY A 132 5.85 22.99 -15.64
CA GLY A 132 5.22 24.06 -16.41
C GLY A 132 4.60 25.13 -15.54
N GLU A 133 4.18 26.24 -16.18
CA GLU A 133 3.58 27.38 -15.49
C GLU A 133 2.33 26.96 -14.68
N GLY A 134 2.27 27.39 -13.41
CA GLY A 134 1.17 27.10 -12.49
C GLY A 134 1.19 25.70 -11.89
N ASN A 135 2.03 24.79 -12.36
CA ASN A 135 2.08 23.40 -11.91
C ASN A 135 3.04 23.17 -10.73
N ARG A 136 2.90 22.03 -10.07
CA ARG A 136 3.69 21.62 -8.91
C ARG A 136 4.10 20.14 -8.98
N LEU A 137 5.36 19.87 -8.64
CA LEU A 137 5.91 18.53 -8.49
C LEU A 137 6.48 18.38 -7.08
N THR A 138 6.00 17.40 -6.33
CA THR A 138 6.51 17.08 -4.97
C THR A 138 7.15 15.72 -4.96
N LEU A 139 8.34 15.62 -4.38
CA LEU A 139 8.95 14.36 -3.95
C LEU A 139 8.64 14.20 -2.47
N ALA A 140 8.00 13.09 -2.08
CA ALA A 140 7.57 12.80 -0.73
C ALA A 140 8.05 11.40 -0.33
N ILE A 141 9.07 11.32 0.52
CA ILE A 141 9.74 10.05 0.86
C ILE A 141 9.40 9.67 2.29
N THR A 142 8.83 8.48 2.45
CA THR A 142 8.32 7.94 3.72
C THR A 142 9.39 7.18 4.49
N PRO A 143 9.29 7.14 5.84
CA PRO A 143 10.31 6.52 6.69
C PRO A 143 10.05 5.06 7.06
N ASP A 144 8.83 4.51 6.92
CA ASP A 144 8.37 3.36 7.67
C ASP A 144 7.34 2.47 6.92
N GLU A 145 7.49 2.33 5.60
CA GLU A 145 6.60 1.52 4.76
C GLU A 145 6.58 0.05 5.18
N GLU A 146 7.74 -0.51 5.48
CA GLU A 146 7.97 -1.91 5.84
C GLU A 146 7.44 -2.29 7.25
N THR A 147 6.88 -1.32 7.97
CA THR A 147 6.45 -1.51 9.36
C THR A 147 5.04 -1.00 9.63
N VAL A 148 4.88 0.25 10.08
CA VAL A 148 3.59 0.81 10.53
C VAL A 148 3.00 1.84 9.60
N GLN A 149 3.76 2.34 8.61
CA GLN A 149 3.31 3.23 7.53
C GLN A 149 2.72 4.55 8.03
N THR A 150 3.25 5.06 9.16
CA THR A 150 2.77 6.33 9.75
C THR A 150 3.08 7.51 8.84
N GLY A 151 4.22 7.45 8.12
CA GLY A 151 4.61 8.46 7.16
C GLY A 151 3.59 8.66 6.06
N ALA A 152 3.23 7.60 5.35
CA ALA A 152 2.27 7.65 4.25
C ALA A 152 0.85 8.01 4.71
N ALA A 153 0.40 7.44 5.84
CA ALA A 153 -0.90 7.78 6.42
C ALA A 153 -1.02 9.27 6.79
N HIS A 154 0.09 9.88 7.30
CA HIS A 154 0.16 11.31 7.58
C HIS A 154 0.10 12.15 6.30
N LEU A 155 0.86 11.77 5.27
CA LEU A 155 0.92 12.48 3.99
C LEU A 155 -0.41 12.46 3.23
N ALA A 156 -1.09 11.32 3.18
CA ALA A 156 -2.34 11.16 2.46
C ALA A 156 -3.43 12.16 2.91
N GLY A 157 -3.46 12.49 4.22
CA GLY A 157 -4.39 13.48 4.76
C GLY A 157 -3.96 14.94 4.58
N SER A 158 -2.72 15.21 4.13
CA SER A 158 -2.12 16.55 4.09
C SER A 158 -1.75 17.04 2.69
N LEU A 159 -1.60 16.13 1.72
CA LEU A 159 -1.22 16.48 0.35
C LEU A 159 -2.47 16.57 -0.54
N ASP A 160 -2.73 17.77 -1.04
CA ASP A 160 -3.72 18.01 -2.10
C ASP A 160 -3.00 17.84 -3.45
N ALA A 161 -3.19 16.69 -4.11
CA ALA A 161 -2.52 16.31 -5.34
C ALA A 161 -3.52 15.74 -6.37
N ASP A 162 -3.21 15.91 -7.65
CA ASP A 162 -4.00 15.40 -8.77
C ASP A 162 -3.56 13.99 -9.19
N GLY A 163 -2.43 13.52 -8.68
CA GLY A 163 -1.96 12.16 -8.93
C GLY A 163 -0.68 11.79 -8.18
N PHE A 164 -0.52 10.49 -7.93
CA PHE A 164 0.61 9.91 -7.21
C PHE A 164 1.30 8.82 -8.02
N VAL A 165 2.63 8.89 -8.07
CA VAL A 165 3.49 7.79 -8.53
C VAL A 165 4.21 7.23 -7.31
N VAL A 166 3.90 6.00 -6.93
CA VAL A 166 4.50 5.31 -5.79
C VAL A 166 5.58 4.35 -6.29
N GLY A 167 6.79 4.54 -5.82
CA GLY A 167 7.98 3.81 -6.27
C GLY A 167 8.14 2.46 -5.59
N GLU A 168 7.91 1.39 -6.34
CA GLU A 168 8.01 -0.01 -5.92
C GLU A 168 8.58 -0.87 -7.06
N PRO A 169 9.08 -2.11 -6.79
CA PRO A 169 9.60 -2.98 -7.85
C PRO A 169 8.47 -3.56 -8.71
N THR A 170 8.34 -3.09 -9.94
CA THR A 170 7.28 -3.48 -10.89
C THR A 170 7.79 -3.97 -12.25
N GLU A 171 9.10 -4.19 -12.44
CA GLU A 171 9.71 -4.52 -13.73
C GLU A 171 9.46 -3.47 -14.82
N LEU A 172 9.22 -2.20 -14.41
CA LEU A 172 8.84 -1.08 -15.29
C LEU A 172 7.41 -1.18 -15.85
N ASP A 173 6.59 -2.08 -15.35
CA ASP A 173 5.15 -2.11 -15.62
C ASP A 173 4.42 -1.07 -14.79
N VAL A 174 3.31 -0.58 -15.32
CA VAL A 174 2.47 0.42 -14.64
C VAL A 174 1.39 -0.32 -13.84
N CYS A 175 1.57 -0.39 -12.53
CA CYS A 175 0.63 -1.06 -11.68
C CYS A 175 -0.45 -0.07 -11.19
N ASN A 176 -1.64 -0.17 -11.77
CA ASN A 176 -2.76 0.74 -11.50
C ASN A 176 -3.75 0.23 -10.45
N ALA A 177 -3.52 -0.94 -9.88
CA ALA A 177 -4.38 -1.54 -8.87
C ALA A 177 -3.58 -2.41 -7.90
N ALA A 178 -4.00 -2.49 -6.65
CA ALA A 178 -3.45 -3.43 -5.67
C ALA A 178 -4.53 -3.94 -4.73
N ARG A 179 -4.32 -5.17 -4.23
CA ARG A 179 -5.14 -5.69 -3.13
C ARG A 179 -4.76 -4.99 -1.84
N GLY A 180 -5.74 -4.81 -0.95
CA GLY A 180 -5.46 -4.37 0.40
C GLY A 180 -4.96 -5.50 1.30
N GLN A 181 -4.79 -5.17 2.58
CA GLN A 181 -4.41 -6.13 3.60
C GLN A 181 -5.09 -5.81 4.92
N TYR A 182 -5.87 -6.78 5.43
CA TYR A 182 -6.42 -6.76 6.77
C TYR A 182 -5.97 -8.01 7.52
N GLU A 183 -5.65 -7.84 8.79
CA GLU A 183 -5.38 -8.93 9.70
C GLU A 183 -6.35 -8.85 10.87
N GLY A 184 -6.78 -10.01 11.39
CA GLY A 184 -7.69 -10.03 12.52
C GLY A 184 -7.84 -11.41 13.10
N THR A 185 -8.76 -11.51 14.06
CA THR A 185 -9.03 -12.74 14.78
C THR A 185 -10.53 -13.09 14.80
N VAL A 186 -10.80 -14.38 14.83
CA VAL A 186 -12.11 -14.94 15.14
C VAL A 186 -11.97 -15.67 16.47
N THR A 187 -12.67 -15.21 17.50
CA THR A 187 -12.64 -15.82 18.83
C THR A 187 -13.98 -16.45 19.16
N VAL A 188 -13.96 -17.71 19.57
CA VAL A 188 -15.12 -18.42 20.11
C VAL A 188 -14.93 -18.59 21.61
N THR A 189 -15.95 -18.16 22.37
CA THR A 189 -15.99 -18.31 23.83
C THR A 189 -17.10 -19.26 24.23
N GLY A 190 -16.75 -20.31 24.97
CA GLY A 190 -17.64 -21.31 25.51
C GLY A 190 -17.57 -21.40 27.04
N ALA A 191 -17.51 -22.61 27.58
CA ALA A 191 -17.44 -22.83 29.04
C ALA A 191 -16.52 -23.99 29.38
N ALA A 192 -15.60 -23.76 30.31
CA ALA A 192 -14.69 -24.80 30.81
C ALA A 192 -15.42 -25.88 31.60
N ALA A 193 -14.97 -27.14 31.46
CA ALA A 193 -15.40 -28.27 32.26
C ALA A 193 -14.29 -29.32 32.36
N HIS A 194 -14.42 -30.28 33.24
CA HIS A 194 -13.48 -31.41 33.25
C HIS A 194 -13.70 -32.29 32.02
N ALA A 195 -12.61 -32.72 31.36
CA ALA A 195 -12.69 -33.48 30.10
C ALA A 195 -13.43 -34.83 30.22
N ALA A 196 -13.59 -35.37 31.45
CA ALA A 196 -14.39 -36.57 31.72
C ALA A 196 -15.92 -36.29 31.83
N ALA A 197 -16.33 -35.01 31.85
CA ALA A 197 -17.74 -34.58 31.90
C ALA A 197 -17.94 -33.45 30.85
N PRO A 198 -17.71 -33.71 29.56
CA PRO A 198 -17.69 -32.67 28.52
C PRO A 198 -19.05 -32.01 28.30
N GLU A 199 -20.14 -32.67 28.67
CA GLU A 199 -21.51 -32.15 28.63
C GLU A 199 -21.78 -31.03 29.64
N SER A 200 -20.89 -30.86 30.62
CA SER A 200 -20.99 -29.78 31.63
C SER A 200 -20.31 -28.48 31.18
N GLY A 201 -19.69 -28.49 30.00
CA GLY A 201 -19.03 -27.34 29.40
C GLY A 201 -19.45 -27.09 27.94
N ALA A 202 -18.88 -26.06 27.34
CA ALA A 202 -19.07 -25.74 25.92
C ALA A 202 -17.69 -25.62 25.28
N ASN A 203 -17.35 -26.57 24.40
CA ASN A 203 -15.99 -26.74 23.87
C ASN A 203 -15.72 -25.80 22.69
N ALA A 204 -14.98 -24.72 22.95
CA ALA A 204 -14.63 -23.71 21.95
C ALA A 204 -13.78 -24.27 20.80
N VAL A 205 -12.82 -25.16 21.07
CA VAL A 205 -12.01 -25.80 20.02
C VAL A 205 -12.88 -26.67 19.09
N ARG A 206 -13.88 -27.36 19.61
CA ARG A 206 -14.80 -28.11 18.74
C ARG A 206 -15.68 -27.18 17.90
N ALA A 207 -16.12 -26.06 18.46
CA ALA A 207 -16.93 -25.07 17.75
C ALA A 207 -16.17 -24.34 16.64
N MET A 208 -14.85 -24.26 16.72
CA MET A 208 -14.02 -23.65 15.66
C MET A 208 -14.00 -24.47 14.36
N ALA A 209 -14.24 -25.77 14.39
CA ALA A 209 -14.16 -26.62 13.19
C ALA A 209 -15.18 -26.22 12.09
N PRO A 210 -16.49 -26.04 12.34
CA PRO A 210 -17.42 -25.54 11.33
C PRO A 210 -17.14 -24.08 10.92
N ILE A 211 -16.55 -23.26 11.78
CA ILE A 211 -16.17 -21.88 11.47
C ILE A 211 -15.07 -21.86 10.41
N LEU A 212 -14.02 -22.67 10.55
CA LEU A 212 -12.96 -22.82 9.55
C LEU A 212 -13.53 -23.20 8.17
N GLN A 213 -14.50 -24.15 8.13
CA GLN A 213 -15.16 -24.53 6.89
C GLN A 213 -16.05 -23.41 6.33
N ALA A 214 -16.68 -22.63 7.19
CA ALA A 214 -17.52 -21.51 6.78
C ALA A 214 -16.70 -20.36 6.20
N MET A 215 -15.49 -20.12 6.69
CA MET A 215 -14.58 -19.10 6.12
C MET A 215 -14.26 -19.37 4.66
N GLU A 216 -14.05 -20.64 4.24
CA GLU A 216 -13.79 -21.00 2.84
C GLU A 216 -14.93 -20.58 1.89
N THR A 217 -16.15 -20.45 2.41
CA THR A 217 -17.34 -20.11 1.61
C THR A 217 -17.79 -18.67 1.77
N TYR A 218 -17.04 -17.84 2.50
CA TYR A 218 -17.39 -16.45 2.75
C TYR A 218 -17.53 -15.66 1.44
N ASP A 219 -16.58 -15.78 0.54
CA ASP A 219 -16.55 -15.08 -0.74
C ASP A 219 -17.40 -15.75 -1.84
N GLU A 220 -17.84 -17.00 -1.67
CA GLU A 220 -18.69 -17.69 -2.64
C GLU A 220 -20.15 -17.22 -2.70
N ARG A 221 -20.59 -16.41 -1.76
CA ARG A 221 -21.98 -16.00 -1.58
C ARG A 221 -22.49 -15.07 -2.68
N GLY A 222 -21.62 -14.24 -3.26
CA GLY A 222 -21.94 -13.38 -4.39
C GLY A 222 -22.29 -14.16 -5.66
N ALA A 223 -21.56 -15.24 -5.94
CA ALA A 223 -21.68 -16.04 -7.14
C ALA A 223 -23.01 -16.82 -7.26
N ARG A 224 -23.60 -17.26 -6.13
CA ARG A 224 -24.85 -18.05 -6.13
C ARG A 224 -26.12 -17.21 -6.31
N SER A 225 -26.09 -15.91 -6.04
CA SER A 225 -27.26 -15.04 -6.17
C SER A 225 -27.55 -14.61 -7.62
N ALA A 226 -26.56 -14.69 -8.50
CA ALA A 226 -26.71 -14.32 -9.92
C ALA A 226 -27.29 -15.46 -10.78
N SER A 227 -27.17 -16.74 -10.34
CA SER A 227 -27.64 -17.92 -11.09
C SER A 227 -29.03 -18.43 -10.68
N ASP A 228 -29.54 -18.04 -9.51
CA ASP A 228 -30.86 -18.49 -9.04
C ASP A 228 -31.93 -17.44 -9.33
N GLY A 229 -32.56 -17.59 -10.53
CA GLY A 229 -33.73 -16.82 -10.93
C GLY A 229 -34.88 -16.98 -9.95
N ALA A 230 -35.38 -15.84 -9.49
CA ALA A 230 -36.71 -15.54 -9.00
C ALA A 230 -37.49 -16.66 -8.27
N SER A 231 -37.34 -16.73 -6.94
CA SER A 231 -38.44 -17.08 -6.08
C SER A 231 -38.44 -16.12 -4.88
N GLY A 232 -39.52 -15.32 -4.79
CA GLY A 232 -39.68 -14.30 -3.77
C GLY A 232 -39.75 -14.89 -2.36
N ASP A 233 -38.75 -14.58 -1.56
CA ASP A 233 -38.87 -14.59 -0.12
C ASP A 233 -38.11 -13.35 0.42
N SER A 234 -38.89 -12.47 1.03
CA SER A 234 -38.42 -11.21 1.62
C SER A 234 -37.67 -11.48 2.92
N ARG A 235 -36.41 -11.90 2.81
CA ARG A 235 -35.45 -11.89 3.92
C ARG A 235 -34.45 -10.76 3.68
N GLU A 236 -34.10 -10.08 4.77
CA GLU A 236 -33.14 -8.97 4.77
C GLU A 236 -31.89 -9.29 3.95
N PRO A 237 -31.29 -8.29 3.26
CA PRO A 237 -30.09 -8.52 2.46
C PRO A 237 -28.97 -9.03 3.37
N ARG A 238 -28.61 -10.31 3.18
CA ARG A 238 -27.44 -10.90 3.84
C ARG A 238 -26.20 -10.18 3.32
N ALA A 239 -25.27 -9.82 4.22
CA ALA A 239 -24.00 -9.27 3.84
C ALA A 239 -23.35 -10.13 2.74
N ARG A 240 -23.00 -9.51 1.60
CA ARG A 240 -22.33 -10.17 0.48
C ARG A 240 -20.84 -9.90 0.63
N GLY A 241 -20.02 -10.91 0.41
CA GLY A 241 -18.61 -10.71 0.10
C GLY A 241 -18.47 -9.94 -1.22
N PRO A 242 -17.34 -9.27 -1.48
CA PRO A 242 -17.12 -8.54 -2.72
C PRO A 242 -17.13 -9.50 -3.92
N ASP A 243 -17.66 -9.02 -5.03
CA ASP A 243 -17.58 -9.70 -6.32
C ASP A 243 -16.11 -9.79 -6.80
N GLU A 244 -15.84 -10.65 -7.77
CA GLU A 244 -14.54 -10.73 -8.44
C GLU A 244 -14.23 -9.40 -9.15
N HIS A 245 -13.06 -8.81 -8.86
CA HIS A 245 -12.59 -7.61 -9.53
C HIS A 245 -11.92 -7.95 -10.85
N GLU A 246 -12.12 -7.14 -11.90
CA GLU A 246 -11.68 -7.45 -13.26
C GLU A 246 -10.18 -7.72 -13.37
N SER A 247 -9.35 -6.88 -12.75
CA SER A 247 -7.89 -6.99 -12.78
C SER A 247 -7.31 -7.74 -11.58
N LEU A 248 -7.89 -7.59 -10.38
CA LEU A 248 -7.38 -8.19 -9.14
C LEU A 248 -7.91 -9.61 -8.89
N GLY A 249 -8.96 -10.04 -9.63
CA GLY A 249 -9.61 -11.31 -9.40
C GLY A 249 -10.36 -11.35 -8.06
N ARG A 250 -10.40 -12.51 -7.41
CA ARG A 250 -11.12 -12.70 -6.16
C ARG A 250 -10.30 -12.26 -4.96
N PRO A 251 -10.95 -11.70 -3.92
CA PRO A 251 -10.30 -11.52 -2.63
C PRO A 251 -9.91 -12.87 -2.02
N THR A 252 -9.00 -12.85 -1.05
CA THR A 252 -8.62 -14.06 -0.30
C THR A 252 -8.84 -13.88 1.19
N LEU A 253 -9.23 -14.95 1.87
CA LEU A 253 -9.37 -15.02 3.32
C LEU A 253 -8.65 -16.29 3.80
N THR A 254 -7.51 -16.12 4.44
CA THR A 254 -6.63 -17.22 4.81
C THR A 254 -6.52 -17.35 6.32
N PRO A 255 -7.01 -18.43 6.95
CA PRO A 255 -6.69 -18.76 8.33
C PRO A 255 -5.18 -19.05 8.45
N THR A 256 -4.49 -18.41 9.39
CA THR A 256 -3.03 -18.51 9.52
C THR A 256 -2.56 -19.13 10.82
N VAL A 257 -3.18 -18.76 11.95
CA VAL A 257 -2.82 -19.27 13.27
C VAL A 257 -4.09 -19.70 14.01
N ILE A 258 -4.02 -20.80 14.74
CA ILE A 258 -5.10 -21.24 15.64
C ILE A 258 -4.52 -21.58 17.01
N ASP A 259 -5.16 -21.08 18.06
CA ASP A 259 -4.81 -21.35 19.45
C ASP A 259 -6.08 -21.68 20.26
N GLY A 260 -6.02 -22.68 21.13
CA GLY A 260 -7.15 -23.03 21.98
C GLY A 260 -6.87 -24.16 22.96
N GLY A 261 -7.27 -23.92 24.22
CA GLY A 261 -7.09 -24.84 25.33
C GLY A 261 -5.71 -24.77 25.97
N GLU A 262 -5.65 -24.88 27.30
CA GLU A 262 -4.42 -24.77 28.09
C GLU A 262 -3.93 -26.12 28.60
N VAL A 263 -4.86 -27.03 28.96
CA VAL A 263 -4.56 -28.31 29.60
C VAL A 263 -5.37 -29.47 29.02
N SER A 264 -4.79 -30.65 28.95
CA SER A 264 -5.35 -31.82 28.27
C SER A 264 -6.57 -32.45 28.92
N ASN A 265 -6.82 -32.15 30.18
CA ASN A 265 -7.96 -32.74 30.97
C ASN A 265 -9.09 -31.73 31.20
N GLN A 266 -9.16 -30.66 30.44
CA GLN A 266 -10.19 -29.63 30.51
C GLN A 266 -10.86 -29.43 29.15
N VAL A 267 -12.16 -29.16 29.13
CA VAL A 267 -12.88 -28.63 27.96
C VAL A 267 -12.45 -27.20 27.77
N PRO A 268 -11.90 -26.83 26.59
CA PRO A 268 -11.47 -25.48 26.33
C PRO A 268 -12.62 -24.47 26.32
N GLU A 269 -12.47 -23.36 27.05
CA GLU A 269 -13.47 -22.29 27.10
C GLU A 269 -13.24 -21.22 26.03
N ALA A 270 -12.04 -21.16 25.40
CA ALA A 270 -11.74 -20.24 24.33
C ALA A 270 -10.96 -20.92 23.21
N CYS A 271 -11.17 -20.43 21.99
CA CYS A 271 -10.37 -20.76 20.83
C CYS A 271 -10.33 -19.54 19.92
N THR A 272 -9.12 -19.13 19.53
CA THR A 272 -8.87 -17.97 18.66
C THR A 272 -8.21 -18.42 17.38
N LEU A 273 -8.67 -17.88 16.26
CA LEU A 273 -8.16 -18.09 14.92
C LEU A 273 -7.71 -16.74 14.35
N THR A 274 -6.44 -16.62 13.96
CA THR A 274 -5.94 -15.45 13.22
C THR A 274 -6.14 -15.66 11.73
N PHE A 275 -6.47 -14.61 11.00
CA PHE A 275 -6.64 -14.62 9.55
C PHE A 275 -5.91 -13.45 8.88
N ASP A 276 -5.51 -13.66 7.61
CA ASP A 276 -5.10 -12.65 6.64
C ASP A 276 -6.21 -12.49 5.59
N ARG A 277 -6.66 -11.26 5.37
CA ARG A 277 -7.61 -10.87 4.32
C ARG A 277 -6.91 -10.01 3.28
N ARG A 278 -7.01 -10.44 2.01
CA ARG A 278 -6.61 -9.61 0.87
C ARG A 278 -7.85 -9.16 0.13
N PRO A 279 -8.39 -7.98 0.44
CA PRO A 279 -9.61 -7.47 -0.17
C PRO A 279 -9.37 -6.99 -1.60
N VAL A 280 -10.47 -6.82 -2.34
CA VAL A 280 -10.51 -6.09 -3.61
C VAL A 280 -11.54 -4.96 -3.50
N PRO A 281 -11.43 -3.88 -4.30
CA PRO A 281 -12.42 -2.82 -4.27
C PRO A 281 -13.84 -3.35 -4.55
N PRO A 282 -14.87 -2.84 -3.92
CA PRO A 282 -14.90 -1.71 -2.96
C PRO A 282 -14.97 -2.14 -1.48
N GLU A 283 -14.39 -3.27 -1.08
CA GLU A 283 -14.46 -3.77 0.30
C GLU A 283 -13.73 -2.83 1.26
N THR A 284 -14.39 -2.46 2.36
CA THR A 284 -13.80 -1.71 3.47
C THR A 284 -13.57 -2.60 4.69
N PRO A 285 -12.65 -2.23 5.62
CA PRO A 285 -12.40 -3.01 6.83
C PRO A 285 -13.65 -3.25 7.66
N GLU A 286 -14.48 -2.23 7.87
CA GLU A 286 -15.69 -2.30 8.69
C GLU A 286 -16.77 -3.17 8.04
N ALA A 287 -16.92 -3.08 6.70
CA ALA A 287 -17.86 -3.92 5.96
C ALA A 287 -17.45 -5.38 5.98
N PHE A 288 -16.16 -5.65 5.88
CA PHE A 288 -15.60 -7.00 5.97
C PHE A 288 -15.81 -7.60 7.38
N GLU A 289 -15.40 -6.90 8.44
CA GLU A 289 -15.52 -7.33 9.83
C GLU A 289 -16.98 -7.69 10.14
N THR A 290 -17.91 -6.77 9.91
CA THR A 290 -19.36 -6.97 10.11
C THR A 290 -19.90 -8.14 9.27
N GLY A 291 -19.48 -8.22 8.01
CA GLY A 291 -19.91 -9.25 7.08
C GLY A 291 -19.43 -10.65 7.48
N LEU A 292 -18.17 -10.75 7.92
CA LEU A 292 -17.59 -12.01 8.38
C LEU A 292 -18.25 -12.49 9.68
N GLU A 293 -18.44 -11.61 10.65
CA GLU A 293 -19.12 -11.93 11.90
C GLU A 293 -20.55 -12.45 11.64
N ALA A 294 -21.34 -11.75 10.83
CA ALA A 294 -22.69 -12.16 10.46
C ALA A 294 -22.70 -13.49 9.71
N HIS A 295 -21.64 -13.80 8.93
CA HIS A 295 -21.49 -15.09 8.27
C HIS A 295 -21.21 -16.21 9.24
N LEU A 296 -20.24 -16.02 10.13
CA LEU A 296 -19.74 -17.06 11.01
C LEU A 296 -20.68 -17.34 12.20
N SER A 297 -21.43 -16.33 12.68
CA SER A 297 -22.41 -16.48 13.77
C SER A 297 -23.46 -17.57 13.53
N GLN A 298 -23.73 -17.90 12.26
CA GLN A 298 -24.69 -18.96 11.91
C GLN A 298 -24.17 -20.37 12.21
N TRP A 299 -22.86 -20.50 12.47
CA TRP A 299 -22.18 -21.80 12.68
C TRP A 299 -21.77 -22.01 14.13
N VAL A 300 -22.06 -21.05 15.01
CA VAL A 300 -21.75 -21.11 16.43
C VAL A 300 -23.00 -21.56 17.20
N PRO A 301 -22.88 -22.52 18.13
CA PRO A 301 -23.97 -22.88 19.03
C PRO A 301 -24.47 -21.68 19.84
N SER A 302 -25.79 -21.63 20.08
CA SER A 302 -26.45 -20.49 20.76
C SER A 302 -25.98 -20.23 22.20
N GLU A 303 -25.33 -21.19 22.83
CA GLU A 303 -24.75 -21.12 24.17
C GLU A 303 -23.29 -20.63 24.19
N MET A 304 -22.74 -20.29 23.03
CA MET A 304 -21.38 -19.76 22.86
C MET A 304 -21.42 -18.39 22.24
N ASP A 305 -20.41 -17.60 22.51
CA ASP A 305 -20.20 -16.29 21.91
C ASP A 305 -19.14 -16.38 20.78
N LEU A 306 -19.35 -15.59 19.72
CA LEU A 306 -18.41 -15.35 18.63
C LEU A 306 -18.06 -13.87 18.61
N ASP A 307 -16.79 -13.57 18.44
CA ASP A 307 -16.26 -12.24 18.19
C ASP A 307 -15.35 -12.28 16.94
N VAL A 308 -15.53 -11.35 16.06
CA VAL A 308 -14.63 -11.11 14.91
C VAL A 308 -14.08 -9.71 15.08
N SER A 309 -12.77 -9.59 15.17
CA SER A 309 -12.11 -8.30 15.40
C SER A 309 -10.91 -8.15 14.48
N LEU A 310 -10.79 -7.00 13.83
CA LEU A 310 -9.56 -6.63 13.13
C LEU A 310 -8.47 -6.27 14.13
N SER A 311 -7.22 -6.59 13.78
CA SER A 311 -6.06 -6.30 14.64
C SER A 311 -5.91 -4.79 14.86
N PRO A 312 -5.72 -4.34 16.11
CA PRO A 312 -5.53 -2.91 16.38
C PRO A 312 -4.25 -2.40 15.70
N ARG A 313 -4.35 -1.26 15.02
CA ARG A 313 -3.25 -0.59 14.33
C ARG A 313 -3.20 0.89 14.71
N GLU A 314 -2.01 1.50 14.59
CA GLU A 314 -1.82 2.94 14.73
C GLU A 314 -2.24 3.71 13.47
N THR A 315 -2.15 3.05 12.31
CA THR A 315 -2.54 3.57 11.00
C THR A 315 -3.77 2.85 10.45
N PRO A 316 -4.51 3.42 9.49
CA PRO A 316 -5.58 2.72 8.78
C PRO A 316 -5.07 1.42 8.13
N PHE A 317 -5.96 0.46 7.87
CA PHE A 317 -5.61 -0.69 7.04
C PHE A 317 -5.34 -0.28 5.61
N LEU A 318 -4.47 -1.01 4.93
CA LEU A 318 -4.25 -0.84 3.50
C LEU A 318 -5.51 -1.29 2.75
N ALA A 319 -6.29 -0.35 2.26
CA ALA A 319 -7.45 -0.63 1.43
C ALA A 319 -7.02 -1.11 0.03
N ALA A 320 -7.83 -1.91 -0.62
CA ALA A 320 -7.62 -2.23 -2.02
C ALA A 320 -7.98 -1.02 -2.89
N PHE A 321 -7.22 -0.80 -3.96
CA PHE A 321 -7.50 0.29 -4.89
C PHE A 321 -7.39 -0.16 -6.35
N ALA A 322 -8.02 0.60 -7.24
CA ALA A 322 -7.88 0.47 -8.69
C ALA A 322 -8.11 1.85 -9.32
N THR A 323 -7.06 2.39 -9.91
CA THR A 323 -7.09 3.58 -10.77
C THR A 323 -7.54 3.17 -12.16
N ASP A 324 -8.41 3.96 -12.78
CA ASP A 324 -8.88 3.68 -14.14
C ASP A 324 -7.70 3.64 -15.12
N PRO A 325 -7.56 2.60 -15.97
CA PRO A 325 -6.48 2.55 -16.94
C PRO A 325 -6.48 3.70 -17.97
N ASP A 326 -7.61 4.37 -18.16
CA ASP A 326 -7.76 5.53 -19.05
C ASP A 326 -7.41 6.87 -18.35
N GLU A 327 -6.97 6.85 -17.10
CA GLU A 327 -6.48 8.05 -16.40
C GLU A 327 -5.20 8.60 -17.04
N PRO A 328 -5.07 9.92 -17.23
CA PRO A 328 -3.91 10.54 -17.87
C PRO A 328 -2.57 10.12 -17.28
N LEU A 329 -2.51 9.90 -15.96
CA LEU A 329 -1.30 9.46 -15.26
C LEU A 329 -0.90 8.04 -15.70
N VAL A 330 -1.86 7.12 -15.81
CA VAL A 330 -1.63 5.74 -16.25
C VAL A 330 -1.17 5.72 -17.70
N GLU A 331 -1.89 6.44 -18.59
CA GLU A 331 -1.57 6.52 -20.01
C GLU A 331 -0.17 7.13 -20.26
N ALA A 332 0.15 8.23 -19.58
CA ALA A 332 1.44 8.91 -19.74
C ALA A 332 2.60 8.01 -19.32
N LEU A 333 2.47 7.34 -18.16
CA LEU A 333 3.53 6.47 -17.64
C LEU A 333 3.68 5.19 -18.49
N ALA A 334 2.59 4.59 -18.95
CA ALA A 334 2.62 3.43 -19.85
C ALA A 334 3.25 3.79 -21.21
N ALA A 335 2.92 4.95 -21.75
CA ALA A 335 3.56 5.44 -23.00
C ALA A 335 5.05 5.69 -22.85
N ALA A 336 5.47 6.22 -21.69
CA ALA A 336 6.88 6.54 -21.41
C ALA A 336 7.72 5.29 -21.11
N SER A 337 7.17 4.31 -20.36
CA SER A 337 7.89 3.09 -20.00
C SER A 337 7.82 2.00 -21.08
N GLY A 338 6.73 1.94 -21.82
CA GLY A 338 6.38 0.82 -22.69
C GLY A 338 6.02 -0.46 -21.94
N GLY A 339 5.85 -0.38 -20.60
CA GLY A 339 5.41 -1.47 -19.74
C GLY A 339 3.92 -1.77 -19.87
N GLU A 340 3.52 -2.93 -19.36
CA GLU A 340 2.11 -3.33 -19.32
C GLU A 340 1.37 -2.62 -18.18
N VAL A 341 0.08 -2.33 -18.37
CA VAL A 341 -0.80 -1.89 -17.27
C VAL A 341 -1.36 -3.14 -16.60
N ARG A 342 -1.02 -3.33 -15.33
CA ARG A 342 -1.39 -4.54 -14.57
C ARG A 342 -1.56 -4.26 -13.07
N PRO A 343 -2.15 -5.19 -12.30
CA PRO A 343 -2.16 -5.06 -10.84
C PRO A 343 -0.77 -5.28 -10.22
N PHE A 344 -0.52 -4.62 -9.07
CA PHE A 344 0.65 -4.87 -8.23
C PHE A 344 0.47 -6.14 -7.41
N GLY A 345 1.55 -6.88 -7.20
CA GLY A 345 1.53 -8.19 -6.56
C GLY A 345 1.44 -8.18 -5.02
N ALA A 346 1.63 -7.02 -4.39
CA ALA A 346 1.62 -6.84 -2.94
C ALA A 346 0.65 -5.74 -2.51
N ALA A 347 0.42 -5.61 -1.20
CA ALA A 347 -0.18 -4.42 -0.61
C ALA A 347 0.94 -3.39 -0.39
N THR A 348 0.64 -2.10 -0.53
CA THR A 348 1.60 -1.01 -0.44
C THR A 348 0.94 0.25 0.11
N GLU A 349 1.74 1.19 0.60
CA GLU A 349 1.28 2.50 1.07
C GLU A 349 0.55 3.34 -0.01
N ALA A 350 0.67 2.96 -1.28
CA ALA A 350 -0.12 3.53 -2.38
C ALA A 350 -1.63 3.51 -2.09
N SER A 351 -2.09 2.56 -1.27
CA SER A 351 -3.48 2.47 -0.81
C SER A 351 -3.99 3.75 -0.15
N TYR A 352 -3.16 4.43 0.64
CA TYR A 352 -3.54 5.67 1.32
C TYR A 352 -3.73 6.83 0.34
N PHE A 353 -2.85 6.93 -0.66
CA PHE A 353 -2.92 8.00 -1.66
C PHE A 353 -4.07 7.79 -2.64
N ALA A 354 -4.36 6.54 -2.99
CA ALA A 354 -5.42 6.18 -3.91
C ALA A 354 -6.84 6.50 -3.40
N GLU A 355 -7.01 6.78 -2.11
CA GLU A 355 -8.26 7.29 -1.54
C GLU A 355 -8.52 8.76 -1.95
N HIS A 356 -7.49 9.49 -2.38
CA HIS A 356 -7.55 10.94 -2.62
C HIS A 356 -7.41 11.31 -4.10
N ALA A 357 -6.56 10.60 -4.86
CA ALA A 357 -6.31 10.88 -6.27
C ALA A 357 -5.87 9.63 -7.05
N PRO A 358 -5.90 9.65 -8.40
CA PRO A 358 -5.33 8.62 -9.23
C PRO A 358 -3.91 8.27 -8.80
N THR A 359 -3.67 6.98 -8.52
CA THR A 359 -2.39 6.49 -8.00
C THR A 359 -1.91 5.31 -8.82
N VAL A 360 -0.63 5.31 -9.14
CA VAL A 360 0.07 4.21 -9.82
C VAL A 360 1.29 3.78 -9.02
N VAL A 361 1.60 2.50 -9.07
CA VAL A 361 2.82 1.92 -8.51
C VAL A 361 3.77 1.62 -9.67
N PHE A 362 5.02 2.09 -9.58
CA PHE A 362 5.97 1.97 -10.68
C PHE A 362 7.42 2.04 -10.23
N GLY A 363 8.26 1.17 -10.77
CA GLY A 363 9.71 1.27 -10.59
C GLY A 363 10.52 0.12 -11.15
N PRO A 364 11.86 0.17 -10.98
CA PRO A 364 12.78 -0.86 -11.40
C PRO A 364 12.80 -2.03 -10.41
N GLY A 365 13.18 -3.20 -10.90
CA GLY A 365 13.28 -4.43 -10.10
C GLY A 365 11.96 -5.18 -10.05
N ASP A 366 11.98 -6.34 -9.40
CA ASP A 366 10.87 -7.28 -9.32
C ASP A 366 10.71 -7.79 -7.88
N LEU A 367 9.45 -8.06 -7.48
CA LEU A 367 9.15 -8.73 -6.22
C LEU A 367 9.63 -10.19 -6.21
N ALA A 368 9.54 -10.87 -7.34
CA ALA A 368 9.92 -12.26 -7.51
C ALA A 368 10.27 -12.57 -8.97
N ASP A 369 11.19 -13.50 -9.20
CA ASP A 369 11.55 -14.02 -10.51
C ASP A 369 11.33 -15.55 -10.58
N ASP A 370 11.78 -16.19 -11.66
CA ASP A 370 11.64 -17.64 -11.86
C ASP A 370 12.30 -18.49 -10.74
N GLU A 371 13.24 -17.93 -9.99
CA GLU A 371 13.91 -18.58 -8.86
C GLU A 371 13.20 -18.37 -7.51
N GLY A 372 12.18 -17.49 -7.46
CA GLY A 372 11.39 -17.17 -6.28
C GLY A 372 11.49 -15.69 -5.86
N ALA A 373 11.26 -15.40 -4.57
CA ALA A 373 11.27 -14.04 -4.05
C ALA A 373 12.62 -13.32 -4.31
N VAL A 374 12.55 -12.08 -4.78
CA VAL A 374 13.66 -11.15 -4.95
C VAL A 374 13.62 -10.11 -3.84
N ALA A 375 12.56 -9.29 -3.76
CA ALA A 375 12.34 -8.41 -2.64
C ALA A 375 12.27 -9.20 -1.31
N HIS A 376 12.73 -8.60 -0.21
CA HIS A 376 12.78 -9.19 1.13
C HIS A 376 13.65 -10.46 1.26
N SER A 377 14.32 -10.91 0.19
CA SER A 377 15.20 -12.09 0.22
C SER A 377 16.66 -11.73 0.41
N GLU A 378 17.52 -12.74 0.69
CA GLU A 378 18.99 -12.55 0.75
C GLU A 378 19.63 -12.35 -0.63
N ARG A 379 18.90 -12.62 -1.71
CA ARG A 379 19.35 -12.45 -3.10
C ARG A 379 18.73 -11.22 -3.77
N GLU A 380 18.25 -10.26 -3.00
CA GLU A 380 17.66 -9.03 -3.51
C GLU A 380 18.61 -8.30 -4.47
N TYR A 381 18.09 -7.92 -5.63
CA TYR A 381 18.88 -7.27 -6.67
C TYR A 381 18.04 -6.36 -7.57
N VAL A 382 18.70 -5.47 -8.29
CA VAL A 382 18.11 -4.68 -9.39
C VAL A 382 19.14 -4.49 -10.52
N ARG A 383 18.67 -4.37 -11.76
CA ARG A 383 19.52 -4.04 -12.91
C ARG A 383 19.70 -2.53 -13.00
N ARG A 384 20.95 -2.07 -13.15
CA ARG A 384 21.26 -0.64 -13.28
C ARG A 384 20.54 0.03 -14.47
N GLU A 385 20.32 -0.71 -15.56
CA GLU A 385 19.59 -0.20 -16.71
C GLU A 385 18.12 0.04 -16.43
N GLU A 386 17.48 -0.77 -15.54
CA GLU A 386 16.10 -0.60 -15.10
C GLU A 386 15.95 0.67 -14.26
N VAL A 387 16.90 0.94 -13.34
CA VAL A 387 16.91 2.19 -12.56
C VAL A 387 16.96 3.41 -13.48
N ARG A 388 17.83 3.38 -14.52
CA ARG A 388 17.88 4.46 -15.50
C ARG A 388 16.63 4.55 -16.38
N ALA A 389 16.04 3.41 -16.72
CA ALA A 389 14.82 3.36 -17.51
C ALA A 389 13.65 3.94 -16.72
N ALA A 390 13.48 3.53 -15.46
CA ALA A 390 12.45 4.05 -14.55
C ALA A 390 12.57 5.58 -14.39
N ALA A 391 13.79 6.08 -14.14
CA ALA A 391 14.03 7.52 -14.03
C ALA A 391 13.60 8.29 -15.28
N ARG A 392 13.94 7.77 -16.47
CA ARG A 392 13.49 8.39 -17.73
C ARG A 392 11.98 8.33 -17.91
N SER A 393 11.37 7.19 -17.65
CA SER A 393 9.93 7.00 -17.82
C SER A 393 9.12 7.91 -16.90
N VAL A 394 9.50 8.02 -15.64
CA VAL A 394 8.82 8.93 -14.69
C VAL A 394 9.01 10.38 -15.12
N ARG A 395 10.24 10.78 -15.47
CA ARG A 395 10.49 12.15 -15.97
C ARG A 395 9.65 12.45 -17.20
N ASP A 396 9.67 11.57 -18.23
CA ASP A 396 8.96 11.79 -19.49
C ASP A 396 7.42 11.82 -19.28
N ALA A 397 6.90 11.06 -18.31
CA ALA A 397 5.49 11.13 -17.90
C ALA A 397 5.17 12.46 -17.17
N VAL A 398 6.04 12.89 -16.25
CA VAL A 398 5.89 14.19 -15.57
C VAL A 398 5.94 15.34 -16.57
N ASP A 399 6.90 15.34 -17.50
CA ASP A 399 7.03 16.37 -18.55
C ASP A 399 5.79 16.43 -19.48
N ALA A 400 5.05 15.32 -19.61
CA ALA A 400 3.83 15.26 -20.42
C ALA A 400 2.58 15.76 -19.65
N LEU A 401 2.60 15.72 -18.31
CA LEU A 401 1.46 16.04 -17.46
C LEU A 401 1.55 17.42 -16.81
N LEU A 402 2.75 17.93 -16.57
CA LEU A 402 3.05 19.24 -15.98
C LEU A 402 3.62 20.22 -17.00
#